data_1f12cf7059c193b4d1aed3460f113b2b
#
_entry.id   1f12cf7059c193b4d1aed3460f113b2b
#
_cell.length_a   1.000
_cell.length_b   1.000
_cell.length_c   1.000
_cell.angle_alpha   90.00
_cell.angle_beta   90.00
_cell.angle_gamma   90.00
#
_symmetry.space_group_name_H-M   'P 1'
#
loop_
_entity.id
_entity.type
_entity.pdbx_description
1 polymer ?
#
loop_
_entity_poly.entity_id
_entity_poly.type
_entity_poly.pdbx_seq_one_letter_code
_entity_poly.pdbx_strand_id
1 'polypeptide(L)'
;MPIRPRLTRPPRILIASDQNHALSDVVRSLGRQGYSVLRVFAQASVLERARTARPDVVVLDAALGDGESLDVSRALRADPSIGSGTPILLLVPTRPRREDHLTALRAGVWELVRQPLDVAGLLDKLDRYVLVKVERDGVSRRDLVDDVTGLYSTHGLARRAGELILQAARHNTSVACVAVAPDRNGQDAGGDGVEALRGVARLLEASGRRSDAIGRIGPAEFAVVAAGVNRSGARQLAKRLRGSVGIELRAGYDAVGSRRAGALEARSLLARAARALEMAKLEGKWVREAKDG
;
A
#
# COMPACT_ATOMS: atom_id res chain seq x y z
N MET A 1 -15.50 24.03 -15.13
CA MET A 1 -14.86 23.78 -13.81
C MET A 1 -14.51 22.30 -13.73
N PRO A 2 -13.25 21.93 -13.53
CA PRO A 2 -12.90 20.53 -13.34
C PRO A 2 -13.56 20.02 -12.05
N ILE A 3 -14.21 18.86 -12.14
CA ILE A 3 -14.85 18.17 -11.00
C ILE A 3 -13.70 17.70 -10.09
N ARG A 4 -13.43 18.44 -9.01
CA ARG A 4 -12.48 17.97 -7.98
C ARG A 4 -13.11 16.79 -7.25
N PRO A 5 -12.41 15.66 -7.10
CA PRO A 5 -12.88 14.58 -6.22
C PRO A 5 -13.07 15.14 -4.80
N ARG A 6 -14.10 14.69 -4.10
CA ARG A 6 -14.32 15.06 -2.68
C ARG A 6 -13.17 14.50 -1.85
N LEU A 7 -12.17 15.34 -1.64
CA LEU A 7 -11.04 15.01 -0.78
C LEU A 7 -11.47 15.12 0.69
N THR A 8 -11.07 14.15 1.49
CA THR A 8 -11.33 14.16 2.95
C THR A 8 -10.54 15.23 3.69
N ARG A 9 -9.52 15.82 3.04
CA ARG A 9 -8.69 16.92 3.52
C ARG A 9 -8.21 17.79 2.36
N PRO A 10 -7.82 19.06 2.62
CA PRO A 10 -7.14 19.89 1.63
C PRO A 10 -5.88 19.19 1.09
N PRO A 11 -5.65 19.23 -0.24
CA PRO A 11 -4.41 18.71 -0.81
C PRO A 11 -3.21 19.46 -0.27
N ARG A 12 -2.14 18.76 0.07
CA ARG A 12 -0.92 19.31 0.63
C ARG A 12 0.16 19.45 -0.43
N ILE A 13 0.65 20.65 -0.62
CA ILE A 13 1.78 20.94 -1.52
C ILE A 13 2.96 21.35 -0.66
N LEU A 14 4.08 20.65 -0.78
CA LEU A 14 5.35 21.09 -0.19
C LEU A 14 6.13 21.86 -1.25
N ILE A 15 6.49 23.11 -0.96
CA ILE A 15 7.30 23.97 -1.83
C ILE A 15 8.62 24.25 -1.12
N ALA A 16 9.71 23.78 -1.72
CA ALA A 16 11.06 23.99 -1.22
C ALA A 16 11.79 24.97 -2.13
N SER A 17 12.02 26.18 -1.63
CA SER A 17 12.74 27.27 -2.32
C SER A 17 13.21 28.30 -1.32
N ASP A 18 14.39 28.83 -1.49
CA ASP A 18 14.92 29.96 -0.73
C ASP A 18 14.43 31.34 -1.26
N GLN A 19 13.85 31.37 -2.46
CA GLN A 19 13.34 32.57 -3.11
C GLN A 19 11.94 32.95 -2.60
N ASN A 20 11.91 33.81 -1.57
CA ASN A 20 10.66 34.19 -0.90
C ASN A 20 9.66 34.93 -1.80
N HIS A 21 10.13 35.78 -2.71
CA HIS A 21 9.25 36.66 -3.52
C HIS A 21 8.70 35.98 -4.77
N ALA A 22 9.49 35.19 -5.48
CA ALA A 22 9.12 34.61 -6.77
C ALA A 22 7.94 33.62 -6.67
N LEU A 23 7.76 32.97 -5.52
CA LEU A 23 6.71 31.97 -5.30
C LEU A 23 5.52 32.48 -4.47
N SER A 24 5.55 33.74 -4.00
CA SER A 24 4.49 34.29 -3.14
C SER A 24 3.13 34.32 -3.82
N ASP A 25 3.07 34.63 -5.10
CA ASP A 25 1.82 34.66 -5.87
C ASP A 25 1.29 33.25 -6.15
N VAL A 26 2.18 32.28 -6.37
CA VAL A 26 1.83 30.86 -6.50
C VAL A 26 1.24 30.36 -5.19
N VAL A 27 1.89 30.61 -4.05
CA VAL A 27 1.42 30.19 -2.71
C VAL A 27 0.06 30.80 -2.40
N ARG A 28 -0.11 32.10 -2.69
CA ARG A 28 -1.39 32.80 -2.49
C ARG A 28 -2.51 32.23 -3.36
N SER A 29 -2.20 31.95 -4.61
CA SER A 29 -3.16 31.37 -5.56
C SER A 29 -3.56 29.97 -5.19
N LEU A 30 -2.61 29.12 -4.75
CA LEU A 30 -2.87 27.78 -4.20
C LEU A 30 -3.77 27.84 -2.96
N GLY A 31 -3.49 28.74 -2.02
CA GLY A 31 -4.32 28.94 -0.84
C GLY A 31 -5.77 29.31 -1.16
N ARG A 32 -5.99 30.22 -2.14
CA ARG A 32 -7.34 30.59 -2.63
C ARG A 32 -8.07 29.44 -3.27
N GLN A 33 -7.35 28.49 -3.84
CA GLN A 33 -7.92 27.28 -4.43
C GLN A 33 -8.10 26.13 -3.44
N GLY A 34 -7.84 26.38 -2.14
CA GLY A 34 -8.07 25.40 -1.08
C GLY A 34 -6.94 24.39 -0.89
N TYR A 35 -5.73 24.68 -1.37
CA TYR A 35 -4.55 23.88 -1.07
C TYR A 35 -3.94 24.25 0.28
N SER A 36 -3.42 23.26 1.00
CA SER A 36 -2.55 23.47 2.15
C SER A 36 -1.09 23.49 1.68
N VAL A 37 -0.46 24.67 1.78
CA VAL A 37 0.92 24.85 1.28
C VAL A 37 1.89 24.86 2.46
N LEU A 38 2.87 23.96 2.41
CA LEU A 38 4.03 23.95 3.29
C LEU A 38 5.24 24.55 2.56
N ARG A 39 5.86 25.55 3.17
CA ARG A 39 7.09 26.14 2.66
C ARG A 39 8.29 25.62 3.42
N VAL A 40 9.35 25.31 2.70
CA VAL A 40 10.65 24.90 3.22
C VAL A 40 11.72 25.76 2.55
N PHE A 41 12.55 26.38 3.36
CA PHE A 41 13.56 27.34 2.89
C PHE A 41 14.99 26.78 2.92
N ALA A 42 15.19 25.65 3.58
CA ALA A 42 16.48 25.00 3.69
C ALA A 42 16.40 23.56 3.16
N GLN A 43 17.33 23.21 2.29
CA GLN A 43 17.45 21.89 1.67
C GLN A 43 17.46 20.76 2.70
N ALA A 44 18.24 20.88 3.77
CA ALA A 44 18.36 19.89 4.83
C ALA A 44 17.03 19.55 5.52
N SER A 45 16.08 20.48 5.52
CA SER A 45 14.77 20.30 6.15
C SER A 45 13.71 19.65 5.26
N VAL A 46 13.97 19.50 3.95
CA VAL A 46 12.96 19.05 2.99
C VAL A 46 12.50 17.64 3.29
N LEU A 47 13.42 16.71 3.53
CA LEU A 47 13.11 15.30 3.78
C LEU A 47 12.30 15.11 5.06
N GLU A 48 12.70 15.74 6.16
CA GLU A 48 11.99 15.68 7.44
C GLU A 48 10.58 16.25 7.33
N ARG A 49 10.44 17.41 6.69
CA ARG A 49 9.14 18.03 6.46
C ARG A 49 8.24 17.20 5.55
N ALA A 50 8.78 16.57 4.53
CA ALA A 50 8.02 15.67 3.67
C ALA A 50 7.53 14.43 4.43
N ARG A 51 8.36 13.83 5.29
CA ARG A 51 7.97 12.71 6.16
C ARG A 51 6.80 13.06 7.08
N THR A 52 6.90 14.20 7.74
CA THR A 52 5.89 14.66 8.72
C THR A 52 4.59 15.08 8.04
N ALA A 53 4.68 15.86 6.97
CA ALA A 53 3.52 16.44 6.31
C ALA A 53 2.83 15.49 5.33
N ARG A 54 3.56 14.50 4.78
CA ARG A 54 3.08 13.59 3.73
C ARG A 54 2.37 14.36 2.60
N PRO A 55 3.13 15.16 1.82
CA PRO A 55 2.55 16.00 0.78
C PRO A 55 1.97 15.16 -0.36
N ASP A 56 0.97 15.72 -1.02
CA ASP A 56 0.39 15.12 -2.23
C ASP A 56 1.22 15.46 -3.47
N VAL A 57 1.94 16.59 -3.46
CA VAL A 57 2.92 17.00 -4.49
C VAL A 57 4.09 17.72 -3.81
N VAL A 58 5.29 17.51 -4.31
CA VAL A 58 6.51 18.25 -3.92
C VAL A 58 6.96 19.11 -5.07
N VAL A 59 7.24 20.38 -4.81
CA VAL A 59 7.82 21.34 -5.75
C VAL A 59 9.18 21.74 -5.20
N LEU A 60 10.24 21.42 -5.93
CA LEU A 60 11.62 21.76 -5.57
C LEU A 60 12.11 22.86 -6.48
N ASP A 61 12.79 23.85 -5.94
CA ASP A 61 13.53 24.85 -6.72
C ASP A 61 14.94 24.31 -7.01
N ALA A 62 15.35 24.35 -8.27
CA ALA A 62 16.69 23.93 -8.66
C ALA A 62 17.78 24.80 -8.02
N ALA A 63 17.46 26.05 -7.67
CA ALA A 63 18.38 26.98 -7.00
C ALA A 63 18.45 26.78 -5.48
N LEU A 64 17.63 25.91 -4.90
CA LEU A 64 17.63 25.66 -3.46
C LEU A 64 18.96 25.01 -3.04
N GLY A 65 19.68 25.69 -2.15
CA GLY A 65 21.03 25.29 -1.76
C GLY A 65 22.01 25.42 -2.93
N ASP A 66 23.12 24.71 -2.89
CA ASP A 66 24.18 24.79 -3.89
C ASP A 66 23.92 23.96 -5.17
N GLY A 67 22.64 23.77 -5.56
CA GLY A 67 22.26 23.02 -6.78
C GLY A 67 22.06 21.54 -6.59
N GLU A 68 22.03 21.03 -5.37
CA GLU A 68 21.86 19.61 -5.03
C GLU A 68 20.38 19.17 -4.98
N SER A 69 19.46 19.93 -5.58
CA SER A 69 18.02 19.62 -5.58
C SER A 69 17.67 18.25 -6.16
N LEU A 70 18.51 17.71 -7.05
CA LEU A 70 18.36 16.35 -7.57
C LEU A 70 18.71 15.28 -6.52
N ASP A 71 19.64 15.55 -5.61
CA ASP A 71 19.95 14.63 -4.50
C ASP A 71 18.84 14.62 -3.48
N VAL A 72 18.19 15.76 -3.22
CA VAL A 72 16.95 15.82 -2.44
C VAL A 72 15.85 14.99 -3.09
N SER A 73 15.69 15.06 -4.41
CA SER A 73 14.72 14.26 -5.13
C SER A 73 15.01 12.75 -4.98
N ARG A 74 16.27 12.33 -5.11
CA ARG A 74 16.68 10.93 -4.88
C ARG A 74 16.40 10.49 -3.45
N ALA A 75 16.70 11.31 -2.45
CA ALA A 75 16.44 11.02 -1.05
C ALA A 75 14.93 10.88 -0.77
N LEU A 76 14.08 11.76 -1.34
CA LEU A 76 12.63 11.67 -1.27
C LEU A 76 12.10 10.36 -1.89
N ARG A 77 12.68 9.92 -3.01
CA ARG A 77 12.31 8.65 -3.66
C ARG A 77 12.73 7.41 -2.90
N ALA A 78 13.87 7.47 -2.24
CA ALA A 78 14.37 6.37 -1.42
C ALA A 78 13.60 6.21 -0.10
N ASP A 79 12.81 7.21 0.30
CA ASP A 79 12.07 7.20 1.57
C ASP A 79 10.72 6.48 1.44
N PRO A 80 10.52 5.36 2.14
CA PRO A 80 9.27 4.59 2.05
C PRO A 80 8.03 5.35 2.55
N SER A 81 8.21 6.35 3.43
CA SER A 81 7.10 7.11 4.01
C SER A 81 6.48 8.12 3.06
N ILE A 82 7.25 8.55 2.03
CA ILE A 82 6.81 9.53 1.04
C ILE A 82 6.15 8.84 -0.16
N GLY A 83 6.56 7.61 -0.42
CA GLY A 83 6.02 6.77 -1.48
C GLY A 83 6.50 7.15 -2.88
N SER A 84 6.71 6.14 -3.72
CA SER A 84 7.14 6.30 -5.12
C SER A 84 6.12 7.04 -6.00
N GLY A 85 4.89 7.16 -5.54
CA GLY A 85 3.77 7.79 -6.26
C GLY A 85 3.60 9.29 -6.00
N THR A 86 4.37 9.92 -5.09
CA THR A 86 4.26 11.36 -4.85
C THR A 86 4.95 12.14 -5.99
N PRO A 87 4.23 12.96 -6.77
CA PRO A 87 4.84 13.76 -7.83
C PRO A 87 5.88 14.74 -7.28
N ILE A 88 7.04 14.81 -7.93
CA ILE A 88 8.08 15.79 -7.65
C ILE A 88 8.26 16.64 -8.90
N LEU A 89 8.05 17.95 -8.79
CA LEU A 89 8.28 18.93 -9.83
C LEU A 89 9.56 19.71 -9.49
N LEU A 90 10.41 19.94 -10.48
CA LEU A 90 11.62 20.75 -10.31
C LEU A 90 11.48 22.05 -11.08
N LEU A 91 11.55 23.17 -10.37
CA LEU A 91 11.58 24.51 -10.97
C LEU A 91 12.99 24.80 -11.47
N VAL A 92 13.13 25.18 -12.74
CA VAL A 92 14.42 25.47 -13.37
C VAL A 92 14.46 26.88 -13.93
N PRO A 93 15.59 27.64 -13.78
CA PRO A 93 15.67 29.02 -14.21
C PRO A 93 15.77 29.21 -15.73
N THR A 94 16.21 28.15 -16.42
CA THR A 94 16.46 28.19 -17.87
C THR A 94 15.64 27.12 -18.59
N ARG A 95 15.58 27.21 -19.94
CA ARG A 95 14.98 26.16 -20.75
C ARG A 95 15.80 24.89 -20.63
N PRO A 96 15.22 23.78 -20.07
CA PRO A 96 15.98 22.56 -19.88
C PRO A 96 16.33 21.91 -21.21
N ARG A 97 17.54 21.36 -21.29
CA ARG A 97 18.02 20.55 -22.40
C ARG A 97 17.51 19.11 -22.26
N ARG A 98 17.63 18.32 -23.31
CA ARG A 98 17.24 16.88 -23.27
C ARG A 98 17.98 16.09 -22.18
N GLU A 99 19.23 16.42 -21.95
CA GLU A 99 20.07 15.78 -20.92
C GLU A 99 19.59 16.13 -19.52
N ASP A 100 19.14 17.37 -19.29
CA ASP A 100 18.58 17.81 -18.01
C ASP A 100 17.31 17.04 -17.69
N HIS A 101 16.44 16.80 -18.68
CA HIS A 101 15.24 15.97 -18.53
C HIS A 101 15.58 14.53 -18.15
N LEU A 102 16.56 13.91 -18.81
CA LEU A 102 16.97 12.53 -18.51
C LEU A 102 17.57 12.40 -17.11
N THR A 103 18.39 13.38 -16.71
CA THR A 103 19.01 13.43 -15.39
C THR A 103 17.95 13.61 -14.29
N ALA A 104 17.00 14.51 -14.50
CA ALA A 104 15.89 14.75 -13.59
C ALA A 104 14.98 13.51 -13.45
N LEU A 105 14.63 12.85 -14.56
CA LEU A 105 13.85 11.61 -14.53
C LEU A 105 14.56 10.50 -13.76
N ARG A 106 15.87 10.32 -13.94
CA ARG A 106 16.66 9.34 -13.17
C ARG A 106 16.72 9.68 -11.68
N ALA A 107 16.65 10.96 -11.33
CA ALA A 107 16.54 11.41 -9.93
C ALA A 107 15.11 11.30 -9.36
N GLY A 108 14.14 10.84 -10.17
CA GLY A 108 12.75 10.66 -9.75
C GLY A 108 11.87 11.90 -9.84
N VAL A 109 12.35 12.97 -10.51
CA VAL A 109 11.53 14.14 -10.85
C VAL A 109 10.53 13.74 -11.93
N TRP A 110 9.28 14.18 -11.81
CA TRP A 110 8.23 13.88 -12.80
C TRP A 110 8.22 14.91 -13.92
N GLU A 111 8.50 16.17 -13.59
CA GLU A 111 8.47 17.26 -14.57
C GLU A 111 9.41 18.40 -14.19
N LEU A 112 10.05 19.00 -15.23
CA LEU A 112 10.78 20.25 -15.13
C LEU A 112 9.86 21.41 -15.48
N VAL A 113 9.74 22.39 -14.60
CA VAL A 113 8.92 23.59 -14.79
C VAL A 113 9.82 24.80 -14.89
N ARG A 114 9.74 25.49 -16.03
CA ARG A 114 10.58 26.66 -16.27
C ARG A 114 10.10 27.89 -15.50
N GLN A 115 11.03 28.68 -15.01
CA GLN A 115 10.79 30.03 -14.49
C GLN A 115 11.02 31.10 -15.63
N PRO A 116 10.36 32.28 -15.61
CA PRO A 116 9.35 32.68 -14.63
C PRO A 116 8.08 31.81 -14.74
N LEU A 117 7.43 31.58 -13.60
CA LEU A 117 6.31 30.66 -13.52
C LEU A 117 5.05 31.25 -14.16
N ASP A 118 4.48 30.54 -15.10
CA ASP A 118 3.06 30.70 -15.44
C ASP A 118 2.24 30.09 -14.30
N VAL A 119 1.67 30.98 -13.45
CA VAL A 119 0.92 30.58 -12.27
C VAL A 119 -0.30 29.74 -12.65
N ALA A 120 -1.01 30.10 -13.71
CA ALA A 120 -2.20 29.37 -14.17
C ALA A 120 -1.81 27.97 -14.67
N GLY A 121 -0.79 27.89 -15.52
CA GLY A 121 -0.29 26.62 -16.05
C GLY A 121 0.30 25.72 -14.95
N LEU A 122 0.93 26.28 -13.90
CA LEU A 122 1.40 25.50 -12.77
C LEU A 122 0.23 24.96 -11.94
N LEU A 123 -0.82 25.75 -11.71
CA LEU A 123 -2.00 25.32 -10.99
C LEU A 123 -2.71 24.16 -11.70
N ASP A 124 -2.88 24.24 -13.01
CA ASP A 124 -3.46 23.16 -13.82
C ASP A 124 -2.64 21.86 -13.76
N LYS A 125 -1.33 21.98 -13.70
CA LYS A 125 -0.43 20.84 -13.51
C LYS A 125 -0.59 20.23 -12.12
N LEU A 126 -0.59 21.07 -11.08
CA LEU A 126 -0.76 20.62 -9.70
C LEU A 126 -2.11 19.95 -9.48
N ASP A 127 -3.19 20.50 -10.04
CA ASP A 127 -4.53 19.87 -9.99
C ASP A 127 -4.50 18.46 -10.60
N ARG A 128 -3.88 18.29 -11.77
CA ARG A 128 -3.73 16.96 -12.41
C ARG A 128 -2.90 16.00 -11.58
N TYR A 129 -1.78 16.45 -11.03
CA TYR A 129 -0.91 15.58 -10.24
C TYR A 129 -1.52 15.19 -8.90
N VAL A 130 -2.23 16.12 -8.24
CA VAL A 130 -3.01 15.82 -7.03
C VAL A 130 -4.09 14.79 -7.34
N LEU A 131 -4.81 14.94 -8.47
CA LEU A 131 -5.82 13.98 -8.90
C LEU A 131 -5.22 12.58 -9.09
N VAL A 132 -4.13 12.47 -9.85
CA VAL A 132 -3.39 11.21 -10.06
C VAL A 132 -2.93 10.59 -8.74
N LYS A 133 -2.41 11.41 -7.81
CA LYS A 133 -1.97 10.95 -6.49
C LYS A 133 -3.16 10.45 -5.67
N VAL A 134 -4.25 11.19 -5.64
CA VAL A 134 -5.46 10.85 -4.89
C VAL A 134 -6.16 9.61 -5.46
N GLU A 135 -6.25 9.48 -6.78
CA GLU A 135 -6.75 8.28 -7.43
C GLU A 135 -5.87 7.07 -7.08
N ARG A 136 -4.55 7.23 -7.15
CA ARG A 136 -3.59 6.18 -6.82
C ARG A 136 -3.63 5.80 -5.34
N ASP A 137 -3.72 6.78 -4.44
CA ASP A 137 -3.89 6.55 -3.00
C ASP A 137 -5.30 6.00 -2.67
N GLY A 138 -6.32 6.42 -3.41
CA GLY A 138 -7.69 5.93 -3.33
C GLY A 138 -7.82 4.49 -3.82
N VAL A 139 -7.21 4.16 -4.96
CA VAL A 139 -7.07 2.79 -5.47
C VAL A 139 -6.28 1.96 -4.46
N SER A 140 -5.15 2.49 -3.94
CA SER A 140 -4.34 1.78 -2.93
C SER A 140 -5.08 1.52 -1.62
N ARG A 141 -6.05 2.36 -1.21
CA ARG A 141 -6.88 2.13 -0.01
C ARG A 141 -8.06 1.20 -0.27
N ARG A 142 -8.72 1.33 -1.43
CA ARG A 142 -9.80 0.42 -1.86
C ARG A 142 -9.24 -0.97 -2.17
N ASP A 143 -8.02 -1.03 -2.72
CA ASP A 143 -7.35 -2.29 -3.00
C ASP A 143 -6.86 -3.05 -1.76
N LEU A 144 -6.78 -2.41 -0.58
CA LEU A 144 -6.30 -3.05 0.65
C LEU A 144 -7.41 -3.79 1.42
N VAL A 145 -8.66 -3.42 1.21
CA VAL A 145 -9.83 -3.98 1.90
C VAL A 145 -10.83 -4.49 0.88
N ASP A 146 -11.39 -5.66 1.11
CA ASP A 146 -12.47 -6.23 0.31
C ASP A 146 -13.81 -5.56 0.67
N ASP A 147 -14.43 -4.89 -0.28
CA ASP A 147 -15.65 -4.09 -0.07
C ASP A 147 -16.86 -4.94 0.39
N VAL A 148 -16.85 -6.25 0.13
CA VAL A 148 -17.91 -7.17 0.50
C VAL A 148 -17.80 -7.59 1.96
N THR A 149 -16.59 -7.95 2.39
CA THR A 149 -16.32 -8.58 3.68
C THR A 149 -15.74 -7.66 4.73
N GLY A 150 -15.15 -6.53 4.33
CA GLY A 150 -14.43 -5.62 5.22
C GLY A 150 -13.04 -6.13 5.64
N LEU A 151 -12.67 -7.35 5.29
CA LEU A 151 -11.35 -7.93 5.53
C LEU A 151 -10.31 -7.38 4.55
N TYR A 152 -9.03 -7.71 4.76
CA TYR A 152 -8.02 -7.40 3.74
C TYR A 152 -8.39 -8.03 2.40
N SER A 153 -8.22 -7.28 1.31
CA SER A 153 -8.18 -7.84 -0.05
C SER A 153 -6.94 -8.71 -0.22
N THR A 154 -6.83 -9.44 -1.32
CA THR A 154 -5.62 -10.21 -1.65
C THR A 154 -4.37 -9.33 -1.64
N HIS A 155 -4.47 -8.09 -2.13
CA HIS A 155 -3.36 -7.14 -2.15
C HIS A 155 -3.03 -6.61 -0.74
N GLY A 156 -4.05 -6.24 0.02
CA GLY A 156 -3.91 -5.79 1.41
C GLY A 156 -3.34 -6.86 2.32
N LEU A 157 -3.80 -8.10 2.15
CA LEU A 157 -3.28 -9.24 2.88
C LEU A 157 -1.82 -9.53 2.56
N ALA A 158 -1.43 -9.49 1.28
CA ALA A 158 -0.03 -9.68 0.87
C ALA A 158 0.89 -8.61 1.47
N ARG A 159 0.46 -7.34 1.50
CA ARG A 159 1.19 -6.24 2.14
C ARG A 159 1.35 -6.49 3.65
N ARG A 160 0.24 -6.78 4.33
CA ARG A 160 0.25 -7.02 5.78
C ARG A 160 1.04 -8.28 6.16
N ALA A 161 0.96 -9.33 5.34
CA ALA A 161 1.79 -10.54 5.48
C ALA A 161 3.29 -10.22 5.39
N GLY A 162 3.69 -9.32 4.47
CA GLY A 162 5.08 -8.86 4.38
C GLY A 162 5.57 -8.21 5.67
N GLU A 163 4.74 -7.38 6.32
CA GLU A 163 5.07 -6.78 7.62
C GLU A 163 5.23 -7.84 8.72
N LEU A 164 4.32 -8.84 8.77
CA LEU A 164 4.38 -9.94 9.72
C LEU A 164 5.61 -10.84 9.50
N ILE A 165 5.99 -11.08 8.25
CA ILE A 165 7.20 -11.82 7.88
C ILE A 165 8.45 -11.10 8.39
N LEU A 166 8.56 -9.78 8.16
CA LEU A 166 9.67 -8.98 8.66
C LEU A 166 9.71 -8.96 10.19
N GLN A 167 8.56 -8.87 10.84
CA GLN A 167 8.46 -8.97 12.30
C GLN A 167 8.92 -10.34 12.79
N ALA A 168 8.47 -11.43 12.18
CA ALA A 168 8.87 -12.79 12.52
C ALA A 168 10.39 -13.00 12.37
N ALA A 169 10.97 -12.45 11.28
CA ALA A 169 12.41 -12.50 11.06
C ALA A 169 13.21 -11.76 12.15
N ARG A 170 12.77 -10.55 12.54
CA ARG A 170 13.41 -9.77 13.63
C ARG A 170 13.38 -10.48 14.98
N HIS A 171 12.29 -11.16 15.27
CA HIS A 171 12.12 -11.89 16.55
C HIS A 171 12.53 -13.35 16.47
N ASN A 172 13.16 -13.78 15.37
CA ASN A 172 13.58 -15.15 15.12
C ASN A 172 12.45 -16.17 15.36
N THR A 173 11.24 -15.84 14.90
CA THR A 173 10.05 -16.68 15.02
C THR A 173 9.56 -17.17 13.64
N SER A 174 8.67 -18.17 13.65
CA SER A 174 8.05 -18.71 12.45
C SER A 174 6.89 -17.81 11.98
N VAL A 175 6.47 -17.98 10.73
CA VAL A 175 5.26 -17.38 10.18
C VAL A 175 4.47 -18.44 9.42
N ALA A 176 3.15 -18.41 9.54
CA ALA A 176 2.27 -19.36 8.85
C ALA A 176 1.13 -18.62 8.13
N CYS A 177 0.65 -19.25 7.07
CA CYS A 177 -0.58 -18.88 6.37
C CYS A 177 -1.51 -20.08 6.34
N VAL A 178 -2.77 -19.86 6.68
CA VAL A 178 -3.86 -20.85 6.56
C VAL A 178 -4.91 -20.30 5.62
N ALA A 179 -5.07 -20.92 4.45
CA ALA A 179 -6.14 -20.64 3.51
C ALA A 179 -7.33 -21.53 3.82
N VAL A 180 -8.55 -20.98 3.80
CA VAL A 180 -9.79 -21.70 4.09
C VAL A 180 -10.88 -21.37 3.08
N ALA A 181 -11.76 -22.33 2.84
CA ALA A 181 -12.98 -22.14 2.05
C ALA A 181 -14.11 -22.99 2.62
N PRO A 182 -15.39 -22.54 2.52
CA PRO A 182 -16.54 -23.39 2.80
C PRO A 182 -16.53 -24.66 1.94
N ASP A 183 -16.86 -25.79 2.56
CA ASP A 183 -17.05 -27.06 1.84
C ASP A 183 -18.43 -27.04 1.20
N ARG A 184 -18.50 -26.81 -0.10
CA ARG A 184 -19.75 -26.81 -0.88
C ARG A 184 -20.09 -28.20 -1.35
N ASN A 185 -20.26 -29.15 -0.45
CA ASN A 185 -20.86 -30.41 -0.82
C ASN A 185 -22.40 -30.27 -0.97
N GLY A 186 -22.84 -29.82 -2.16
CA GLY A 186 -24.17 -30.14 -2.67
C GLY A 186 -25.36 -29.36 -2.10
N GLN A 187 -25.17 -28.28 -1.35
CA GLN A 187 -26.28 -27.42 -0.97
C GLN A 187 -26.12 -26.03 -1.61
N ASP A 188 -27.08 -25.74 -2.46
CA ASP A 188 -27.32 -24.35 -2.93
C ASP A 188 -27.39 -23.44 -1.71
N ALA A 189 -26.49 -22.45 -1.63
CA ALA A 189 -26.64 -21.36 -0.70
C ALA A 189 -27.88 -20.55 -1.17
N GLY A 190 -29.04 -20.97 -0.81
CA GLY A 190 -30.28 -20.21 -0.88
C GLY A 190 -30.24 -19.08 0.12
N GLY A 191 -29.47 -18.06 -0.17
CA GLY A 191 -29.32 -16.84 0.57
C GLY A 191 -28.37 -15.93 -0.22
N ASP A 192 -28.52 -14.61 -0.12
CA ASP A 192 -27.64 -13.64 -0.76
C ASP A 192 -26.19 -14.06 -0.54
N GLY A 193 -25.51 -14.49 -1.60
CA GLY A 193 -24.13 -15.02 -1.50
C GLY A 193 -23.17 -14.03 -0.82
N VAL A 194 -23.52 -12.74 -0.83
CA VAL A 194 -22.83 -11.65 -0.13
C VAL A 194 -22.98 -11.78 1.40
N GLU A 195 -24.18 -12.08 1.90
CA GLU A 195 -24.39 -12.16 3.35
C GLU A 195 -23.72 -13.41 3.95
N ALA A 196 -23.71 -14.52 3.21
CA ALA A 196 -22.97 -15.71 3.59
C ALA A 196 -21.47 -15.44 3.70
N LEU A 197 -20.90 -14.70 2.73
CA LEU A 197 -19.49 -14.29 2.75
C LEU A 197 -19.17 -13.36 3.94
N ARG A 198 -20.07 -12.42 4.25
CA ARG A 198 -19.94 -11.54 5.44
C ARG A 198 -20.03 -12.34 6.73
N GLY A 199 -20.88 -13.35 6.78
CA GLY A 199 -21.00 -14.26 7.91
C GLY A 199 -19.70 -15.00 8.19
N VAL A 200 -19.13 -15.62 7.16
CA VAL A 200 -17.82 -16.31 7.26
C VAL A 200 -16.72 -15.34 7.68
N ALA A 201 -16.68 -14.15 7.10
CA ALA A 201 -15.67 -13.14 7.41
C ALA A 201 -15.71 -12.73 8.90
N ARG A 202 -16.89 -12.43 9.45
CA ARG A 202 -17.08 -12.11 10.88
C ARG A 202 -16.61 -13.24 11.81
N LEU A 203 -16.92 -14.49 11.46
CA LEU A 203 -16.52 -15.65 12.24
C LEU A 203 -15.00 -15.89 12.20
N LEU A 204 -14.37 -15.70 11.04
CA LEU A 204 -12.92 -15.78 10.91
C LEU A 204 -12.24 -14.68 11.74
N GLU A 205 -12.76 -13.45 11.69
CA GLU A 205 -12.24 -12.32 12.46
C GLU A 205 -12.37 -12.55 13.97
N ALA A 206 -13.50 -13.07 14.44
CA ALA A 206 -13.71 -13.43 15.84
C ALA A 206 -12.80 -14.59 16.31
N SER A 207 -12.39 -15.46 15.39
CA SER A 207 -11.54 -16.63 15.69
C SER A 207 -10.05 -16.33 15.60
N GLY A 208 -9.66 -15.29 14.90
CA GLY A 208 -8.27 -14.83 14.76
C GLY A 208 -7.79 -14.06 15.99
N ARG A 209 -6.48 -13.92 16.11
CA ARG A 209 -5.88 -13.00 17.09
C ARG A 209 -5.87 -11.60 16.50
N ARG A 210 -5.85 -10.55 17.34
CA ARG A 210 -5.70 -9.16 16.89
C ARG A 210 -4.41 -8.91 16.10
N SER A 211 -3.39 -9.74 16.32
CA SER A 211 -2.11 -9.69 15.59
C SER A 211 -2.16 -10.37 14.24
N ASP A 212 -3.15 -11.25 14.01
CA ASP A 212 -3.25 -12.00 12.77
C ASP A 212 -3.78 -11.10 11.64
N ALA A 213 -3.35 -11.36 10.41
CA ALA A 213 -3.90 -10.70 9.24
C ALA A 213 -4.90 -11.64 8.56
N ILE A 214 -6.13 -11.17 8.36
CA ILE A 214 -7.22 -11.96 7.77
C ILE A 214 -7.69 -11.26 6.51
N GLY A 215 -7.79 -11.98 5.40
CA GLY A 215 -8.21 -11.41 4.12
C GLY A 215 -8.93 -12.40 3.23
N ARG A 216 -9.63 -11.85 2.24
CA ARG A 216 -10.28 -12.60 1.17
C ARG A 216 -9.32 -12.74 0.00
N ILE A 217 -9.08 -13.98 -0.45
CA ILE A 217 -8.12 -14.31 -1.50
C ILE A 217 -8.76 -14.86 -2.78
N GLY A 218 -10.07 -15.12 -2.74
CA GLY A 218 -10.82 -15.63 -3.88
C GLY A 218 -12.34 -15.42 -3.71
N PRO A 219 -13.16 -15.94 -4.61
CA PRO A 219 -14.62 -15.72 -4.58
C PRO A 219 -15.29 -16.14 -3.25
N ALA A 220 -14.86 -17.26 -2.67
CA ALA A 220 -15.30 -17.75 -1.36
C ALA A 220 -14.13 -18.27 -0.52
N GLU A 221 -12.94 -17.74 -0.74
CA GLU A 221 -11.68 -18.19 -0.16
C GLU A 221 -11.09 -17.10 0.71
N PHE A 222 -10.63 -17.48 1.86
CA PHE A 222 -10.04 -16.59 2.85
C PHE A 222 -8.67 -17.09 3.27
N ALA A 223 -7.83 -16.21 3.81
CA ALA A 223 -6.58 -16.63 4.40
C ALA A 223 -6.28 -15.85 5.69
N VAL A 224 -5.65 -16.54 6.61
CA VAL A 224 -5.15 -15.99 7.88
C VAL A 224 -3.64 -16.13 7.91
N VAL A 225 -2.93 -15.02 8.10
CA VAL A 225 -1.47 -15.00 8.27
C VAL A 225 -1.13 -14.66 9.70
N ALA A 226 -0.32 -15.48 10.34
CA ALA A 226 0.02 -15.38 11.75
C ALA A 226 1.53 -15.49 11.98
N ALA A 227 2.11 -14.50 12.67
CA ALA A 227 3.49 -14.56 13.15
C ALA A 227 3.58 -15.39 14.44
N GLY A 228 4.76 -15.98 14.70
CA GLY A 228 4.98 -16.84 15.86
C GLY A 228 4.31 -18.22 15.73
N VAL A 229 3.84 -18.58 14.55
CA VAL A 229 3.13 -19.83 14.29
C VAL A 229 3.97 -20.73 13.39
N ASN A 230 4.34 -21.92 13.89
CA ASN A 230 5.05 -22.94 13.15
C ASN A 230 4.07 -23.90 12.44
N ARG A 231 4.59 -24.93 11.78
CA ARG A 231 3.82 -25.94 11.02
C ARG A 231 2.72 -26.63 11.87
N SER A 232 3.06 -27.04 13.10
CA SER A 232 2.11 -27.63 14.03
C SER A 232 1.03 -26.62 14.45
N GLY A 233 1.43 -25.41 14.77
CA GLY A 233 0.53 -24.30 15.10
C GLY A 233 -0.40 -23.91 13.94
N ALA A 234 0.08 -23.96 12.69
CA ALA A 234 -0.73 -23.71 11.50
C ALA A 234 -1.87 -24.73 11.36
N ARG A 235 -1.57 -26.02 11.58
CA ARG A 235 -2.58 -27.07 11.60
C ARG A 235 -3.60 -26.88 12.74
N GLN A 236 -3.15 -26.47 13.92
CA GLN A 236 -4.05 -26.16 15.04
C GLN A 236 -4.91 -24.91 14.73
N LEU A 237 -4.35 -23.89 14.09
CA LEU A 237 -5.12 -22.72 13.64
C LEU A 237 -6.21 -23.15 12.64
N ALA A 238 -5.89 -23.96 11.64
CA ALA A 238 -6.86 -24.49 10.69
C ALA A 238 -7.99 -25.24 11.40
N LYS A 239 -7.66 -26.10 12.40
CA LYS A 239 -8.64 -26.83 13.20
C LYS A 239 -9.54 -25.90 14.01
N ARG A 240 -8.96 -24.86 14.62
CA ARG A 240 -9.71 -23.85 15.38
C ARG A 240 -10.68 -23.08 14.49
N LEU A 241 -10.23 -22.60 13.32
CA LEU A 241 -11.08 -21.90 12.35
C LEU A 241 -12.25 -22.76 11.91
N ARG A 242 -12.02 -24.04 11.59
CA ARG A 242 -13.09 -24.99 11.25
C ARG A 242 -14.11 -25.13 12.36
N GLY A 243 -13.68 -25.27 13.62
CA GLY A 243 -14.57 -25.45 14.78
C GLY A 243 -15.38 -24.20 15.14
N SER A 244 -14.88 -23.01 14.79
CA SER A 244 -15.49 -21.73 15.20
C SER A 244 -16.52 -21.19 14.21
N VAL A 245 -16.45 -21.60 12.94
CA VAL A 245 -17.25 -21.00 11.86
C VAL A 245 -18.65 -21.66 11.74
N GLY A 246 -18.88 -22.81 12.40
CA GLY A 246 -20.19 -23.49 12.39
C GLY A 246 -20.62 -24.10 11.05
N ILE A 247 -19.75 -24.02 10.04
CA ILE A 247 -19.88 -24.63 8.71
C ILE A 247 -18.66 -25.49 8.42
N GLU A 248 -18.84 -26.52 7.61
CA GLU A 248 -17.69 -27.31 7.16
C GLU A 248 -16.72 -26.44 6.32
N LEU A 249 -15.47 -26.41 6.77
CA LEU A 249 -14.37 -25.72 6.07
C LEU A 249 -13.35 -26.72 5.57
N ARG A 250 -12.84 -26.46 4.38
CA ARG A 250 -11.58 -27.03 3.89
C ARG A 250 -10.45 -26.06 4.11
N ALA A 251 -9.27 -26.57 4.39
CA ALA A 251 -8.11 -25.75 4.69
C ALA A 251 -6.86 -26.23 3.96
N GLY A 252 -6.03 -25.27 3.55
CA GLY A 252 -4.65 -25.49 3.14
C GLY A 252 -3.72 -24.61 3.95
N TYR A 253 -2.54 -25.08 4.32
CA TYR A 253 -1.62 -24.24 5.07
C TYR A 253 -0.18 -24.41 4.63
N ASP A 254 0.59 -23.36 4.89
CA ASP A 254 2.04 -23.34 4.79
C ASP A 254 2.63 -22.61 6.00
N ALA A 255 3.80 -23.05 6.45
CA ALA A 255 4.51 -22.44 7.55
C ALA A 255 6.02 -22.43 7.29
N VAL A 256 6.65 -21.30 7.51
CA VAL A 256 8.08 -21.12 7.31
C VAL A 256 8.76 -20.84 8.65
N GLY A 257 9.80 -21.62 8.94
CA GLY A 257 10.60 -21.45 10.14
C GLY A 257 11.43 -20.16 10.14
N SER A 258 11.86 -19.74 11.32
CA SER A 258 12.57 -18.48 11.56
C SER A 258 13.77 -18.24 10.64
N ARG A 259 14.58 -19.26 10.37
CA ARG A 259 15.79 -19.17 9.53
C ARG A 259 15.49 -18.78 8.08
N ARG A 260 14.31 -19.09 7.56
CA ARG A 260 13.88 -18.82 6.19
C ARG A 260 12.91 -17.64 6.09
N ALA A 261 12.42 -17.12 7.22
CA ALA A 261 11.42 -16.04 7.21
C ALA A 261 11.94 -14.77 6.54
N GLY A 262 13.19 -14.39 6.71
CA GLY A 262 13.76 -13.18 6.13
C GLY A 262 13.90 -13.16 4.60
N ALA A 263 13.90 -14.32 3.95
CA ALA A 263 13.96 -14.47 2.49
C ALA A 263 12.59 -14.78 1.86
N LEU A 264 11.53 -14.80 2.67
CA LEU A 264 10.20 -15.22 2.24
C LEU A 264 9.43 -14.06 1.61
N GLU A 265 8.93 -14.27 0.41
CA GLU A 265 7.95 -13.37 -0.20
C GLU A 265 6.54 -13.67 0.31
N ALA A 266 5.82 -12.65 0.74
CA ALA A 266 4.45 -12.76 1.23
C ALA A 266 3.51 -13.41 0.20
N ARG A 267 3.62 -13.04 -1.08
CA ARG A 267 2.82 -13.62 -2.16
C ARG A 267 3.09 -15.12 -2.34
N SER A 268 4.33 -15.55 -2.20
CA SER A 268 4.70 -16.97 -2.27
C SER A 268 4.07 -17.77 -1.14
N LEU A 269 4.07 -17.25 0.11
CA LEU A 269 3.44 -17.89 1.25
C LEU A 269 1.93 -18.06 1.03
N LEU A 270 1.25 -17.00 0.60
CA LEU A 270 -0.18 -17.02 0.29
C LEU A 270 -0.50 -18.02 -0.84
N ALA A 271 0.28 -18.00 -1.91
CA ALA A 271 0.07 -18.89 -3.06
C ALA A 271 0.24 -20.37 -2.69
N ARG A 272 1.24 -20.70 -1.84
CA ARG A 272 1.45 -22.09 -1.40
C ARG A 272 0.30 -22.58 -0.51
N ALA A 273 -0.19 -21.75 0.43
CA ALA A 273 -1.33 -22.08 1.25
C ALA A 273 -2.63 -22.25 0.41
N ALA A 274 -2.87 -21.35 -0.55
CA ALA A 274 -4.01 -21.44 -1.46
C ALA A 274 -3.93 -22.71 -2.33
N ARG A 275 -2.76 -23.04 -2.88
CA ARG A 275 -2.57 -24.30 -3.63
C ARG A 275 -2.82 -25.52 -2.76
N ALA A 276 -2.39 -25.52 -1.51
CA ALA A 276 -2.67 -26.61 -0.57
C ALA A 276 -4.17 -26.74 -0.30
N LEU A 277 -4.92 -25.62 -0.23
CA LEU A 277 -6.38 -25.62 -0.11
C LEU A 277 -7.03 -26.26 -1.35
N GLU A 278 -6.62 -25.89 -2.56
CA GLU A 278 -7.13 -26.49 -3.79
C GLU A 278 -6.88 -28.00 -3.84
N MET A 279 -5.69 -28.43 -3.42
CA MET A 279 -5.39 -29.85 -3.35
C MET A 279 -6.23 -30.56 -2.27
N ALA A 280 -6.54 -29.91 -1.14
CA ALA A 280 -7.44 -30.46 -0.12
C ALA A 280 -8.87 -30.66 -0.68
N LYS A 281 -9.35 -29.69 -1.48
CA LYS A 281 -10.65 -29.78 -2.17
C LYS A 281 -10.67 -30.97 -3.14
N LEU A 282 -9.65 -31.10 -3.99
CA LEU A 282 -9.56 -32.18 -4.98
C LEU A 282 -9.45 -33.57 -4.35
N GLU A 283 -8.74 -33.71 -3.23
CA GLU A 283 -8.52 -34.98 -2.54
C GLU A 283 -9.66 -35.34 -1.55
N GLY A 284 -10.66 -34.49 -1.40
CA GLY A 284 -11.73 -34.70 -0.41
C GLY A 284 -11.26 -34.60 1.04
N LYS A 285 -10.07 -34.04 1.29
CA LYS A 285 -9.50 -33.85 2.63
C LYS A 285 -9.92 -32.52 3.21
N TRP A 286 -10.17 -32.49 4.54
CA TRP A 286 -10.52 -31.24 5.19
C TRP A 286 -9.31 -30.28 5.35
N VAL A 287 -8.08 -30.83 5.40
CA VAL A 287 -6.86 -30.03 5.54
C VAL A 287 -5.70 -30.64 4.78
N ARG A 288 -4.87 -29.80 4.21
CA ARG A 288 -3.61 -30.17 3.55
C ARG A 288 -2.50 -29.16 3.86
N GLU A 289 -1.30 -29.67 3.99
CA GLU A 289 -0.08 -28.91 4.07
C GLU A 289 0.51 -28.68 2.67
N ALA A 290 1.06 -27.49 2.43
CA ALA A 290 1.86 -27.25 1.24
C ALA A 290 3.09 -28.15 1.25
N LYS A 291 3.35 -28.84 0.15
CA LYS A 291 4.62 -29.55 -0.03
C LYS A 291 5.71 -28.52 -0.33
N ASP A 292 6.86 -28.65 0.36
CA ASP A 292 8.08 -27.95 -0.02
C ASP A 292 8.38 -28.29 -1.49
N GLY A 293 8.40 -27.26 -2.37
CA GLY A 293 8.84 -27.39 -3.74
C GLY A 293 10.35 -27.19 -3.82
#